data_8bc8a3d4b49f7f3e6a125d791210a6d3
#
_entry.id   8bc8a3d4b49f7f3e6a125d791210a6d3
#
_cell.length_a   1.000
_cell.length_b   1.000
_cell.length_c   1.000
_cell.angle_alpha   90.00
_cell.angle_beta   90.00
_cell.angle_gamma   90.00
#
_symmetry.space_group_name_H-M   'P 1'
#
loop_
_entity.id
_entity.type
_entity.pdbx_description
1 polymer ?
#
loop_
_entity_poly.entity_id
_entity_poly.type
_entity_poly.pdbx_seq_one_letter_code
_entity_poly.pdbx_strand_id
1 'polypeptide(L)'
;MTVLDLGRTQIAVINLMGNVYLDEHLACPFRTLDTLLKTPDLPKICIVDFHAEATGEKRAFGYYADGRVSAVFGTHTHVQTADETVLPKGTGYITDVGMTGPIESVLGVRAELVIKKQISKMPVRFDFADGPCKLDCI
;
A
#
# COMPACT_ATOMS: atom_id res chain seq x y z
N MET A 1 0.02 1.50 14.23
CA MET A 1 1.18 0.60 14.38
C MET A 1 0.80 -0.55 15.29
N THR A 2 1.17 -1.76 14.92
CA THR A 2 0.96 -3.00 15.68
C THR A 2 2.28 -3.76 15.75
N VAL A 3 2.55 -4.42 16.88
CA VAL A 3 3.70 -5.31 17.03
C VAL A 3 3.20 -6.75 17.02
N LEU A 4 3.74 -7.54 16.10
CA LEU A 4 3.51 -8.98 16.01
C LEU A 4 4.64 -9.70 16.73
N ASP A 5 4.32 -10.53 17.71
CA ASP A 5 5.27 -11.38 18.42
C ASP A 5 5.19 -12.80 17.85
N LEU A 6 6.26 -13.23 17.22
CA LEU A 6 6.42 -14.57 16.64
C LEU A 6 7.25 -15.49 17.56
N GLY A 7 7.39 -15.17 18.82
CA GLY A 7 8.14 -15.89 19.82
C GLY A 7 9.65 -15.64 19.77
N ARG A 8 10.30 -15.89 18.65
CA ARG A 8 11.74 -15.63 18.48
C ARG A 8 12.06 -14.28 17.86
N THR A 9 11.07 -13.63 17.27
CA THR A 9 11.23 -12.37 16.52
C THR A 9 9.97 -11.55 16.66
N GLN A 10 10.14 -10.25 16.83
CA GLN A 10 9.04 -9.29 16.81
C GLN A 10 9.13 -8.44 15.55
N ILE A 11 7.97 -8.11 14.99
CA ILE A 11 7.83 -7.29 13.80
C ILE A 11 6.87 -6.14 14.11
N ALA A 12 7.31 -4.91 13.88
CA ALA A 12 6.43 -3.75 13.86
C ALA A 12 5.80 -3.62 12.48
N VAL A 13 4.48 -3.52 12.43
CA VAL A 13 3.71 -3.22 11.22
C VAL A 13 3.08 -1.85 11.38
N ILE A 14 3.41 -0.95 10.49
CA ILE A 14 2.91 0.42 10.44
C ILE A 14 2.05 0.56 9.19
N ASN A 15 0.80 1.02 9.33
CA ASN A 15 -0.01 1.46 8.21
C ASN A 15 -0.09 2.99 8.25
N LEU A 16 0.22 3.63 7.12
CA LEU A 16 0.12 5.07 6.90
C LEU A 16 -0.63 5.35 5.62
N MET A 17 -1.32 6.48 5.57
CA MET A 17 -2.03 6.94 4.39
C MET A 17 -1.38 8.19 3.83
N GLY A 18 -1.25 8.25 2.51
CA GLY A 18 -0.83 9.45 1.77
C GLY A 18 -1.90 10.54 1.80
N ASN A 19 -1.52 11.73 1.38
CA ASN A 19 -2.42 12.89 1.35
C ASN A 19 -2.65 13.44 -0.07
N VAL A 20 -1.87 12.97 -1.05
CA VAL A 20 -1.98 13.47 -2.44
C VAL A 20 -3.10 12.73 -3.17
N TYR A 21 -4.08 13.48 -3.65
CA TYR A 21 -5.28 13.00 -4.36
C TYR A 21 -6.23 12.12 -3.51
N LEU A 22 -6.07 12.14 -2.19
CA LEU A 22 -7.00 11.54 -1.25
C LEU A 22 -7.74 12.65 -0.49
N ASP A 23 -9.03 12.45 -0.27
CA ASP A 23 -9.90 13.47 0.36
C ASP A 23 -9.76 13.50 1.88
N GLU A 24 -9.04 12.55 2.48
CA GLU A 24 -8.83 12.46 3.90
C GLU A 24 -7.77 13.47 4.36
N HIS A 25 -8.16 14.37 5.25
CA HIS A 25 -7.25 15.34 5.86
C HIS A 25 -6.51 14.76 7.07
N LEU A 26 -5.59 13.84 6.79
CA LEU A 26 -4.79 13.17 7.81
C LEU A 26 -3.48 13.92 8.10
N ALA A 27 -2.85 13.54 9.21
CA ALA A 27 -1.52 14.04 9.55
C ALA A 27 -0.49 13.61 8.47
N CYS A 28 0.54 14.42 8.29
CA CYS A 28 1.61 14.16 7.32
C CYS A 28 2.27 12.79 7.60
N PRO A 29 2.23 11.83 6.65
CA PRO A 29 2.76 10.49 6.88
C PRO A 29 4.26 10.47 7.14
N PHE A 30 5.02 11.36 6.54
CA PHE A 30 6.46 11.49 6.76
C PHE A 30 6.78 11.86 8.23
N ARG A 31 6.09 12.85 8.78
CA ARG A 31 6.26 13.26 10.19
C ARG A 31 5.69 12.22 11.15
N THR A 32 4.62 11.54 10.76
CA THR A 32 4.06 10.45 11.56
C THR A 32 5.05 9.29 11.66
N LEU A 33 5.73 8.94 10.57
CA LEU A 33 6.81 7.95 10.60
C LEU A 33 7.91 8.36 11.58
N ASP A 34 8.35 9.63 11.56
CA ASP A 34 9.37 10.12 12.50
C ASP A 34 8.98 9.94 13.97
N THR A 35 7.70 10.14 14.26
CA THR A 35 7.16 9.98 15.61
C THR A 35 7.13 8.50 16.01
N LEU A 36 6.64 7.65 15.12
CA LEU A 36 6.51 6.21 15.37
C LEU A 36 7.87 5.53 15.56
N LEU A 37 8.88 5.93 14.79
CA LEU A 37 10.23 5.37 14.89
C LEU A 37 10.98 5.79 16.19
N LYS A 38 10.44 6.73 16.97
CA LYS A 38 10.94 7.09 18.30
C LYS A 38 10.28 6.29 19.43
N THR A 39 9.36 5.38 19.11
CA THR A 39 8.70 4.53 20.10
C THR A 39 9.76 3.69 20.83
N PRO A 40 9.79 3.71 22.19
CA PRO A 40 10.68 2.83 22.95
C PRO A 40 10.47 1.36 22.59
N ASP A 41 11.55 0.60 22.59
CA ASP A 41 11.54 -0.85 22.34
C ASP A 41 10.92 -1.25 20.97
N LEU A 42 11.01 -0.37 19.97
CA LEU A 42 10.55 -0.67 18.62
C LEU A 42 11.31 -1.90 18.07
N PRO A 43 10.60 -2.92 17.54
CA PRO A 43 11.23 -4.07 16.90
C PRO A 43 12.22 -3.68 15.79
N LYS A 44 13.33 -4.43 15.68
CA LYS A 44 14.33 -4.21 14.62
C LYS A 44 13.74 -4.40 13.21
N ILE A 45 12.78 -5.33 13.07
CA ILE A 45 12.06 -5.53 11.83
C ILE A 45 10.84 -4.61 11.86
N CYS A 46 10.82 -3.65 10.97
CA CYS A 46 9.73 -2.70 10.83
C CYS A 46 9.28 -2.67 9.37
N ILE A 47 8.01 -2.93 9.13
CA ILE A 47 7.39 -2.96 7.80
C ILE A 47 6.33 -1.87 7.73
N VAL A 48 6.31 -1.12 6.64
CA VAL A 48 5.34 -0.05 6.42
C VAL A 48 4.46 -0.37 5.22
N ASP A 49 3.15 -0.46 5.45
CA ASP A 49 2.12 -0.38 4.43
C ASP A 49 1.80 1.10 4.20
N PHE A 50 2.10 1.58 2.99
CA PHE A 50 1.83 2.97 2.60
C PHE A 50 0.69 3.04 1.61
N HIS A 51 -0.52 3.28 2.13
CA HIS A 51 -1.75 3.38 1.35
C HIS A 51 -1.85 4.77 0.71
N ALA A 52 -1.55 4.90 -0.57
CA ALA A 52 -1.50 6.19 -1.26
C ALA A 52 -1.80 6.05 -2.76
N GLU A 53 -2.49 7.05 -3.32
CA GLU A 53 -2.81 7.12 -4.75
C GLU A 53 -1.59 7.53 -5.57
N ALA A 54 -0.93 8.63 -5.21
CA ALA A 54 0.10 9.24 -6.03
C ALA A 54 1.43 8.47 -6.01
N THR A 55 1.86 7.96 -7.17
CA THR A 55 3.15 7.25 -7.30
C THR A 55 4.34 8.10 -6.86
N GLY A 56 4.30 9.41 -7.13
CA GLY A 56 5.34 10.35 -6.68
C GLY A 56 5.45 10.43 -5.16
N GLU A 57 4.31 10.45 -4.45
CA GLU A 57 4.28 10.42 -2.99
C GLU A 57 4.80 9.08 -2.45
N LYS A 58 4.39 7.95 -3.06
CA LYS A 58 4.88 6.61 -2.70
C LYS A 58 6.41 6.51 -2.83
N ARG A 59 6.96 6.94 -3.96
CA ARG A 59 8.41 6.92 -4.18
C ARG A 59 9.15 7.85 -3.21
N ALA A 60 8.65 9.06 -2.99
CA ALA A 60 9.24 10.00 -2.04
C ALA A 60 9.25 9.43 -0.61
N PHE A 61 8.14 8.78 -0.21
CA PHE A 61 8.04 8.12 1.08
C PHE A 61 9.02 6.95 1.21
N GLY A 62 9.18 6.13 0.17
CA GLY A 62 10.17 5.06 0.13
C GLY A 62 11.59 5.57 0.39
N TYR A 63 12.04 6.60 -0.33
CA TYR A 63 13.35 7.23 -0.10
C TYR A 63 13.47 7.88 1.28
N TYR A 64 12.40 8.46 1.80
CA TYR A 64 12.39 9.05 3.14
C TYR A 64 12.55 7.99 4.23
N ALA A 65 11.98 6.81 4.04
CA ALA A 65 12.06 5.69 4.96
C ALA A 65 13.33 4.84 4.79
N ASP A 66 14.10 5.07 3.71
CA ASP A 66 15.26 4.26 3.35
C ASP A 66 16.34 4.25 4.44
N GLY A 67 16.73 3.03 4.85
CA GLY A 67 17.67 2.77 5.95
C GLY A 67 17.08 2.95 7.35
N ARG A 68 15.76 3.21 7.46
CA ARG A 68 15.07 3.45 8.74
C ARG A 68 14.05 2.37 9.08
N VAL A 69 13.57 1.64 8.05
CA VAL A 69 12.65 0.52 8.17
C VAL A 69 13.12 -0.64 7.29
N SER A 70 12.63 -1.84 7.55
CA SER A 70 13.02 -3.03 6.79
C SER A 70 12.42 -3.04 5.39
N ALA A 71 11.15 -2.66 5.27
CA ALA A 71 10.46 -2.59 3.99
C ALA A 71 9.34 -1.55 3.98
N VAL A 72 9.07 -1.01 2.80
CA VAL A 72 7.88 -0.21 2.47
C VAL A 72 7.22 -0.84 1.27
N PHE A 73 5.95 -1.19 1.40
CA PHE A 73 5.13 -1.59 0.27
C PHE A 73 3.92 -0.65 0.14
N GLY A 74 3.62 -0.28 -1.09
CA GLY A 74 2.46 0.54 -1.38
C GLY A 74 1.21 -0.29 -1.59
N THR A 75 0.06 0.32 -1.29
CA THR A 75 -1.28 -0.21 -1.56
C THR A 75 -2.16 0.90 -2.14
N HIS A 76 -3.38 0.63 -2.51
CA HIS A 76 -4.43 1.50 -3.02
C HIS A 76 -4.80 1.23 -4.48
N THR A 77 -3.83 1.12 -5.40
CA THR A 77 -4.15 1.08 -6.84
C THR A 77 -4.75 -0.24 -7.29
N HIS A 78 -4.63 -1.29 -6.48
CA HIS A 78 -5.08 -2.66 -6.78
C HIS A 78 -4.32 -3.32 -7.96
N VAL A 79 -3.28 -2.69 -8.49
CA VAL A 79 -2.46 -3.20 -9.58
C VAL A 79 -1.02 -3.33 -9.11
N GLN A 80 -0.51 -4.56 -9.09
CA GLN A 80 0.87 -4.81 -8.69
C GLN A 80 1.83 -4.14 -9.69
N THR A 81 2.79 -3.39 -9.16
CA THR A 81 3.88 -2.81 -9.94
C THR A 81 5.07 -3.77 -10.02
N ALA A 82 5.96 -3.56 -10.97
CA ALA A 82 7.16 -4.39 -11.20
C ALA A 82 8.44 -3.60 -10.90
N ASP A 83 8.40 -2.78 -9.83
CA ASP A 83 9.51 -1.92 -9.42
C ASP A 83 10.10 -2.32 -8.06
N GLU A 84 9.88 -3.58 -7.67
CA GLU A 84 10.47 -4.14 -6.46
C GLU A 84 11.99 -3.99 -6.46
N THR A 85 12.51 -3.44 -5.38
CA THR A 85 13.93 -3.12 -5.27
C THR A 85 14.38 -3.01 -3.82
N VAL A 86 15.69 -3.12 -3.60
CA VAL A 86 16.32 -2.69 -2.37
C VAL A 86 16.87 -1.30 -2.59
N LEU A 87 16.41 -0.33 -1.82
CA LEU A 87 16.86 1.05 -1.89
C LEU A 87 18.32 1.20 -1.39
N PRO A 88 19.01 2.30 -1.72
CA PRO A 88 20.45 2.45 -1.47
C PRO A 88 20.92 2.24 -0.02
N LYS A 89 20.04 2.47 0.98
CA LYS A 89 20.35 2.27 2.40
C LYS A 89 19.79 0.98 2.98
N GLY A 90 19.25 0.09 2.12
CA GLY A 90 18.88 -1.28 2.47
C GLY A 90 17.39 -1.54 2.72
N THR A 91 16.51 -0.56 2.59
CA THR A 91 15.06 -0.78 2.71
C THR A 91 14.49 -1.45 1.46
N GLY A 92 13.77 -2.56 1.63
CA GLY A 92 12.97 -3.16 0.54
C GLY A 92 11.82 -2.23 0.15
N TYR A 93 11.54 -2.11 -1.16
CA TYR A 93 10.50 -1.20 -1.66
C TYR A 93 9.76 -1.79 -2.86
N ILE A 94 8.45 -1.57 -2.89
CA ILE A 94 7.59 -1.72 -4.08
C ILE A 94 6.50 -0.63 -4.06
N THR A 95 6.18 -0.07 -5.22
CA THR A 95 5.18 0.99 -5.33
C THR A 95 3.77 0.51 -5.01
N ASP A 96 3.36 -0.67 -5.47
CA ASP A 96 2.07 -1.26 -5.10
C ASP A 96 2.14 -2.78 -5.17
N VAL A 97 1.60 -3.45 -4.16
CA VAL A 97 1.59 -4.93 -4.10
C VAL A 97 0.38 -5.55 -4.80
N GLY A 98 -0.53 -4.73 -5.32
CA GLY A 98 -1.73 -5.21 -5.99
C GLY A 98 -2.87 -5.58 -5.05
N MET A 99 -3.69 -6.53 -5.46
CA MET A 99 -4.88 -6.94 -4.71
C MET A 99 -5.03 -8.45 -4.64
N THR A 100 -5.76 -8.91 -3.67
CA THR A 100 -6.32 -10.26 -3.65
C THR A 100 -7.76 -10.20 -4.13
N GLY A 101 -8.09 -10.88 -5.22
CA GLY A 101 -9.44 -10.81 -5.78
C GLY A 101 -9.59 -11.46 -7.15
N PRO A 102 -10.78 -11.32 -7.78
CA PRO A 102 -11.11 -11.97 -9.03
C PRO A 102 -10.21 -11.49 -10.18
N ILE A 103 -9.71 -12.45 -10.97
CA ILE A 103 -8.79 -12.19 -12.09
C ILE A 103 -9.50 -11.40 -13.19
N GLU A 104 -10.67 -11.86 -13.61
CA GLU A 104 -11.45 -11.22 -14.68
C GLU A 104 -12.32 -10.10 -14.11
N SER A 105 -11.68 -9.00 -13.74
CA SER A 105 -12.35 -7.85 -13.13
C SER A 105 -11.63 -6.54 -13.44
N VAL A 106 -12.31 -5.43 -13.24
CA VAL A 106 -11.67 -4.12 -13.13
C VAL A 106 -11.57 -3.79 -11.64
N LEU A 107 -10.41 -4.05 -11.05
CA LEU A 107 -10.12 -3.80 -9.63
C LEU A 107 -11.13 -4.46 -8.67
N GLY A 108 -11.58 -5.68 -9.02
CA GLY A 108 -12.56 -6.43 -8.23
C GLY A 108 -14.00 -6.25 -8.67
N VAL A 109 -14.31 -5.29 -9.54
CA VAL A 109 -15.66 -4.99 -10.04
C VAL A 109 -15.86 -5.62 -11.41
N ARG A 110 -17.09 -6.05 -11.70
CA ARG A 110 -17.48 -6.57 -13.02
C ARG A 110 -17.15 -5.55 -14.12
N ALA A 111 -16.37 -5.99 -15.12
CA ALA A 111 -15.79 -5.11 -16.14
C ALA A 111 -16.84 -4.33 -16.94
N GLU A 112 -17.96 -4.98 -17.31
CA GLU A 112 -19.04 -4.36 -18.08
C GLU A 112 -19.70 -3.18 -17.34
N LEU A 113 -19.77 -3.22 -16.00
CA LEU A 113 -20.33 -2.12 -15.20
C LEU A 113 -19.40 -0.91 -15.17
N VAL A 114 -18.10 -1.16 -15.05
CA VAL A 114 -17.09 -0.10 -15.07
C VAL A 114 -17.05 0.54 -16.45
N ILE A 115 -17.01 -0.26 -17.52
CA ILE A 115 -17.03 0.23 -18.90
C ILE A 115 -18.29 1.05 -19.18
N LYS A 116 -19.47 0.55 -18.77
CA LYS A 116 -20.74 1.28 -18.90
C LYS A 116 -20.68 2.65 -18.22
N LYS A 117 -20.15 2.72 -16.99
CA LYS A 117 -19.98 3.99 -16.26
C LYS A 117 -19.06 4.94 -17.01
N GLN A 118 -17.91 4.44 -17.52
CA GLN A 118 -16.94 5.27 -18.24
C GLN A 118 -17.50 5.84 -19.55
N ILE A 119 -18.28 5.05 -20.29
CA ILE A 119 -18.88 5.49 -21.54
C ILE A 119 -20.05 6.44 -21.31
N SER A 120 -20.98 6.08 -20.44
CA SER A 120 -22.23 6.85 -20.24
C SER A 120 -22.04 8.10 -19.38
N LYS A 121 -20.99 8.16 -18.55
CA LYS A 121 -20.76 9.16 -17.50
C LYS A 121 -21.90 9.24 -16.47
N MET A 122 -22.79 8.26 -16.46
CA MET A 122 -23.92 8.18 -15.53
C MET A 122 -23.58 7.28 -14.33
N PRO A 123 -24.21 7.49 -13.17
CA PRO A 123 -24.07 6.59 -12.04
C PRO A 123 -24.43 5.15 -12.42
N VAL A 124 -23.60 4.20 -12.05
CA VAL A 124 -23.83 2.77 -12.22
C VAL A 124 -23.57 2.10 -10.88
N ARG A 125 -24.51 1.28 -10.42
CA ARG A 125 -24.29 0.44 -9.25
C ARG A 125 -23.26 -0.63 -9.61
N PHE A 126 -22.18 -0.71 -8.82
CA PHE A 126 -21.15 -1.71 -8.98
C PHE A 126 -21.51 -2.98 -8.21
N ASP A 127 -21.19 -4.12 -8.82
CA ASP A 127 -21.20 -5.44 -8.20
C ASP A 127 -19.81 -6.06 -8.32
N PHE A 128 -19.44 -6.88 -7.36
CA PHE A 128 -18.18 -7.63 -7.40
C PHE A 128 -18.19 -8.63 -8.57
N ALA A 129 -17.01 -8.84 -9.13
CA ALA A 129 -16.83 -9.89 -10.12
C ALA A 129 -16.72 -11.26 -9.43
N ASP A 130 -17.27 -12.27 -10.10
CA ASP A 130 -17.17 -13.68 -9.70
C ASP A 130 -16.01 -14.37 -10.42
N GLY A 131 -15.67 -15.59 -9.98
CA GLY A 131 -14.73 -16.46 -10.68
C GLY A 131 -13.42 -16.70 -9.94
N PRO A 132 -12.39 -17.24 -10.64
CA PRO A 132 -11.08 -17.49 -10.07
C PRO A 132 -10.44 -16.23 -9.52
N CYS A 133 -9.83 -16.35 -8.34
CA CYS A 133 -9.12 -15.25 -7.70
C CYS A 133 -7.60 -15.44 -7.80
N LYS A 134 -6.86 -14.34 -7.75
CA LYS A 134 -5.41 -14.29 -7.55
C LYS A 134 -5.10 -13.65 -6.20
N LEU A 135 -3.92 -13.96 -5.69
CA LEU A 135 -3.26 -13.26 -4.61
C LEU A 135 -2.02 -12.58 -5.19
N ASP A 136 -2.02 -11.26 -5.23
CA ASP A 136 -0.80 -10.51 -5.54
C ASP A 136 0.02 -10.38 -4.25
N CYS A 137 1.31 -10.63 -4.32
CA CYS A 137 2.24 -10.58 -3.19
C CYS A 137 3.68 -10.38 -3.67
N ILE A 138 4.56 -10.09 -2.74
CA ILE A 138 6.00 -9.91 -2.95
C ILE A 138 6.77 -10.66 -1.85
#